data_5f997473cecd6ef63505b97276971139
#
_entry.id   5f997473cecd6ef63505b97276971139
#
_cell.length_a   1.000
_cell.length_b   1.000
_cell.length_c   1.000
_cell.angle_alpha   90.00
_cell.angle_beta   90.00
_cell.angle_gamma   90.00
#
_symmetry.space_group_name_H-M   'P 1'
#
loop_
_entity.id
_entity.type
_entity.pdbx_description
1 polymer ?
#
loop_
_entity_poly.entity_id
_entity_poly.type
_entity_poly.pdbx_seq_one_letter_code
_entity_poly.pdbx_strand_id
1 'polypeptide(L)'
;HIWADGGVRFPRDVALALAGGATNVMFGSWLAGTFESAADTLRDPDGRLYKESFGMASNRAVKNRTRSESAFDRARKELFEEGISTSRMYLDADRPGVEDIIDQIVAGLRSSCTYAGAATINEFRERAIVGVQSSSGYDEGRPVGVSW
;
A
#
# COMPACT_ATOMS: atom_id res chain seq x y z
N HIS A 1 -15.71 -13.62 2.83
CA HIS A 1 -15.01 -12.35 2.63
C HIS A 1 -13.71 -12.62 1.86
N ILE A 2 -13.42 -11.74 0.87
CA ILE A 2 -12.20 -11.80 0.08
C ILE A 2 -11.37 -10.56 0.40
N TRP A 3 -10.09 -10.76 0.67
CA TRP A 3 -9.11 -9.69 0.90
C TRP A 3 -8.21 -9.54 -0.31
N ALA A 4 -8.13 -8.33 -0.86
CA ALA A 4 -7.13 -8.01 -1.87
C ALA A 4 -5.85 -7.57 -1.16
N ASP A 5 -4.78 -8.32 -1.33
CA ASP A 5 -3.49 -8.07 -0.69
C ASP A 5 -2.41 -7.78 -1.72
N GLY A 6 -1.71 -6.69 -1.53
CA GLY A 6 -0.56 -6.29 -2.32
C GLY A 6 -0.87 -5.39 -3.51
N GLY A 7 0.14 -4.64 -3.92
CA GLY A 7 0.12 -3.81 -5.14
C GLY A 7 -0.66 -2.49 -5.06
N VAL A 8 -1.28 -2.17 -3.93
CA VAL A 8 -2.09 -0.96 -3.75
C VAL A 8 -1.20 0.25 -3.50
N ARG A 9 -1.27 1.23 -4.40
CA ARG A 9 -0.47 2.47 -4.35
C ARG A 9 -1.29 3.74 -4.51
N PHE A 10 -2.49 3.63 -5.08
CA PHE A 10 -3.36 4.75 -5.41
C PHE A 10 -4.81 4.43 -5.02
N PRO A 11 -5.66 5.45 -4.79
CA PRO A 11 -7.08 5.24 -4.53
C PRO A 11 -7.80 4.41 -5.58
N ARG A 12 -7.40 4.53 -6.85
CA ARG A 12 -7.95 3.73 -7.96
C ARG A 12 -7.72 2.22 -7.76
N ASP A 13 -6.59 1.82 -7.15
CA ASP A 13 -6.29 0.40 -6.94
C ASP A 13 -7.27 -0.19 -5.92
N VAL A 14 -7.66 0.61 -4.92
CA VAL A 14 -8.70 0.25 -3.95
C VAL A 14 -10.05 0.10 -4.66
N ALA A 15 -10.42 1.06 -5.51
CA ALA A 15 -11.66 1.00 -6.27
C ALA A 15 -11.70 -0.23 -7.20
N LEU A 16 -10.60 -0.53 -7.90
CA LEU A 16 -10.48 -1.71 -8.75
C LEU A 16 -10.60 -3.01 -7.95
N ALA A 17 -9.96 -3.09 -6.79
CA ALA A 17 -10.09 -4.27 -5.91
C ALA A 17 -11.53 -4.50 -5.47
N LEU A 18 -12.23 -3.43 -5.06
CA LEU A 18 -13.64 -3.51 -4.66
C LEU A 18 -14.55 -3.87 -5.84
N ALA A 19 -14.33 -3.28 -7.03
CA ALA A 19 -15.05 -3.62 -8.24
C ALA A 19 -14.80 -5.08 -8.68
N GLY A 20 -13.60 -5.60 -8.43
CA GLY A 20 -13.24 -7.00 -8.65
C GLY A 20 -13.82 -7.99 -7.64
N GLY A 21 -14.56 -7.51 -6.62
CA GLY A 21 -15.26 -8.36 -5.65
C GLY A 21 -14.59 -8.48 -4.28
N ALA A 22 -13.47 -7.79 -4.04
CA ALA A 22 -12.89 -7.75 -2.72
C ALA A 22 -13.82 -7.08 -1.71
N THR A 23 -13.86 -7.59 -0.48
CA THR A 23 -14.57 -6.97 0.64
C THR A 23 -13.65 -6.09 1.47
N ASN A 24 -12.37 -6.41 1.47
CA ASN A 24 -11.33 -5.70 2.20
C ASN A 24 -10.10 -5.53 1.31
N VAL A 25 -9.31 -4.50 1.61
CA VAL A 25 -8.05 -4.23 0.91
C VAL A 25 -6.95 -4.05 1.94
N MET A 26 -5.82 -4.73 1.73
CA MET A 26 -4.65 -4.66 2.60
C MET A 26 -3.69 -3.59 2.10
N PHE A 27 -3.33 -2.69 2.99
CA PHE A 27 -2.32 -1.66 2.74
C PHE A 27 -1.03 -2.01 3.47
N GLY A 28 0.09 -2.04 2.77
CA GLY A 28 1.41 -2.24 3.34
C GLY A 28 2.31 -1.02 3.11
N SER A 29 3.00 -1.02 1.97
CA SER A 29 3.99 -0.01 1.65
C SER A 29 3.47 1.43 1.67
N TRP A 30 2.21 1.65 1.30
CA TRP A 30 1.63 2.98 1.27
C TRP A 30 1.57 3.62 2.67
N LEU A 31 1.25 2.83 3.70
CA LEU A 31 1.24 3.31 5.10
C LEU A 31 2.63 3.26 5.76
N ALA A 32 3.58 2.52 5.20
CA ALA A 32 4.91 2.38 5.78
C ALA A 32 5.72 3.69 5.81
N GLY A 33 5.42 4.63 4.93
CA GLY A 33 6.04 5.96 4.85
C GLY A 33 5.35 7.04 5.67
N THR A 34 4.54 6.68 6.66
CA THR A 34 3.83 7.64 7.51
C THR A 34 4.49 7.82 8.87
N PHE A 35 4.13 8.89 9.56
CA PHE A 35 4.62 9.15 10.93
C PHE A 35 4.25 8.03 11.90
N GLU A 36 3.05 7.50 11.78
CA GLU A 36 2.47 6.50 12.68
C GLU A 36 3.06 5.10 12.44
N SER A 37 3.74 4.89 11.31
CA SER A 37 4.44 3.64 11.06
C SER A 37 5.47 3.37 12.16
N ALA A 38 5.50 2.14 12.67
CA ALA A 38 6.34 1.74 13.81
C ALA A 38 7.85 1.71 13.52
N ALA A 39 8.27 1.82 12.25
CA ALA A 39 9.69 1.86 11.90
C ALA A 39 10.35 3.17 12.33
N ASP A 40 11.64 3.10 12.65
CA ASP A 40 12.43 4.29 12.97
C ASP A 40 12.47 5.27 11.80
N THR A 41 12.34 6.56 12.12
CA THR A 41 12.48 7.62 11.13
C THR A 41 13.96 7.94 10.95
N LEU A 42 14.45 7.76 9.76
CA LEU A 42 15.84 8.01 9.36
C LEU A 42 15.90 9.21 8.40
N ARG A 43 17.11 9.72 8.21
CA ARG A 43 17.38 10.83 7.29
C ARG A 43 18.43 10.41 6.28
N ASP A 44 18.17 10.67 5.01
CA ASP A 44 19.15 10.47 3.95
C ASP A 44 20.18 11.62 3.87
N PRO A 45 21.23 11.50 3.05
CA PRO A 45 22.24 12.56 2.88
C PRO A 45 21.66 13.90 2.40
N ASP A 46 20.55 13.88 1.67
CA ASP A 46 19.87 15.07 1.15
C ASP A 46 18.91 15.68 2.18
N GLY A 47 18.84 15.09 3.39
CA GLY A 47 18.02 15.57 4.48
C GLY A 47 16.57 15.08 4.47
N ARG A 48 16.16 14.23 3.50
CA ARG A 48 14.79 13.72 3.41
C ARG A 48 14.56 12.64 4.45
N LEU A 49 13.40 12.69 5.08
CA LEU A 49 12.98 11.67 6.06
C LEU A 49 12.44 10.42 5.35
N TYR A 50 12.84 9.26 5.84
CA TYR A 50 12.34 7.99 5.37
C TYR A 50 12.25 6.96 6.50
N LYS A 51 11.48 5.91 6.27
CA LYS A 51 11.41 4.72 7.11
C LYS A 51 11.85 3.50 6.29
N GLU A 52 12.54 2.57 6.93
CA GLU A 52 12.88 1.31 6.28
C GLU A 52 11.70 0.33 6.41
N SER A 53 11.16 -0.06 5.28
CA SER A 53 10.15 -1.11 5.19
C SER A 53 10.79 -2.41 4.74
N PHE A 54 10.51 -3.49 5.44
CA PHE A 54 10.97 -4.83 5.09
C PHE A 54 9.87 -5.84 5.34
N GLY A 55 9.80 -6.85 4.46
CA GLY A 55 8.76 -7.89 4.55
C GLY A 55 8.86 -8.67 5.87
N MET A 56 7.72 -9.09 6.40
CA MET A 56 7.63 -9.84 7.68
C MET A 56 8.39 -11.16 7.67
N ALA A 57 8.59 -11.76 6.50
CA ALA A 57 9.36 -12.99 6.31
C ALA A 57 10.82 -12.73 5.89
N SER A 58 11.26 -11.47 5.85
CA SER A 58 12.66 -11.13 5.59
C SER A 58 13.56 -11.54 6.76
N ASN A 59 14.82 -11.85 6.47
CA ASN A 59 15.83 -12.22 7.47
C ASN A 59 15.91 -11.18 8.61
N ARG A 60 15.82 -9.89 8.27
CA ARG A 60 15.84 -8.80 9.26
C ARG A 60 14.63 -8.84 10.20
N ALA A 61 13.43 -9.07 9.66
CA ALA A 61 12.22 -9.20 10.47
C ALA A 61 12.27 -10.44 11.36
N VAL A 62 12.72 -11.58 10.80
CA VAL A 62 12.89 -12.82 11.55
C VAL A 62 13.89 -12.63 12.69
N LYS A 63 15.07 -12.07 12.42
CA LYS A 63 16.09 -11.80 13.45
C LYS A 63 15.57 -10.86 14.54
N ASN A 64 14.84 -9.83 14.19
CA ASN A 64 14.31 -8.88 15.17
C ASN A 64 13.28 -9.52 16.11
N ARG A 65 12.31 -10.27 15.57
CA ARG A 65 11.26 -10.89 16.41
C ARG A 65 11.73 -12.12 17.18
N THR A 66 12.82 -12.76 16.74
CA THR A 66 13.36 -13.97 17.40
C THR A 66 14.52 -13.69 18.37
N ARG A 67 14.77 -12.42 18.70
CA ARG A 67 15.88 -12.03 19.60
C ARG A 67 15.85 -12.70 20.97
N SER A 68 14.67 -13.01 21.50
CA SER A 68 14.46 -13.67 22.78
C SER A 68 14.34 -15.20 22.67
N GLU A 69 14.40 -15.77 21.47
CA GLU A 69 14.28 -17.21 21.26
C GLU A 69 15.63 -17.93 21.35
N SER A 70 15.57 -19.27 21.49
CA SER A 70 16.78 -20.12 21.48
C SER A 70 17.52 -20.00 20.14
N ALA A 71 18.83 -20.24 20.16
CA ALA A 71 19.65 -20.24 18.95
C ALA A 71 19.16 -21.25 17.92
N PHE A 72 18.65 -22.41 18.35
CA PHE A 72 18.13 -23.45 17.51
C PHE A 72 16.81 -23.03 16.81
N ASP A 73 15.87 -22.47 17.57
CA ASP A 73 14.59 -22.01 17.03
C ASP A 73 14.77 -20.87 16.05
N ARG A 74 15.72 -19.98 16.34
CA ARG A 74 16.10 -18.90 15.45
C ARG A 74 16.65 -19.43 14.12
N ALA A 75 17.63 -20.32 14.18
CA ALA A 75 18.22 -20.92 12.99
C ALA A 75 17.18 -21.65 12.13
N ARG A 76 16.24 -22.38 12.77
CA ARG A 76 15.15 -23.04 12.07
C ARG A 76 14.22 -22.08 11.33
N LYS A 77 13.90 -20.93 11.93
CA LYS A 77 13.06 -19.91 11.33
C LYS A 77 13.77 -19.14 10.21
N GLU A 78 15.08 -18.96 10.30
CA GLU A 78 15.91 -18.35 9.27
C GLU A 78 16.01 -19.20 7.99
N LEU A 79 15.77 -20.52 8.06
CA LEU A 79 15.73 -21.40 6.89
C LEU A 79 14.54 -21.13 5.95
N PHE A 80 13.48 -20.50 6.44
CA PHE A 80 12.28 -20.18 5.66
C PHE A 80 12.21 -18.68 5.36
N GLU A 81 13.31 -18.14 4.89
CA GLU A 81 13.36 -16.73 4.45
C GLU A 81 12.54 -16.56 3.17
N GLU A 82 11.40 -15.90 3.29
CA GLU A 82 10.60 -15.44 2.17
C GLU A 82 10.47 -13.93 2.24
N GLY A 83 10.66 -13.27 1.12
CA GLY A 83 10.44 -11.82 1.01
C GLY A 83 11.72 -11.00 1.15
N ILE A 84 12.15 -10.51 0.01
CA ILE A 84 13.34 -9.66 -0.22
C ILE A 84 13.01 -8.18 -0.29
N SER A 85 11.77 -7.78 0.07
CA SER A 85 11.37 -6.38 -0.02
C SER A 85 11.95 -5.56 1.13
N THR A 86 13.15 -5.02 0.90
CA THR A 86 13.67 -3.91 1.71
C THR A 86 13.57 -2.65 0.88
N SER A 87 12.84 -1.67 1.36
CA SER A 87 12.62 -0.41 0.65
C SER A 87 12.75 0.76 1.61
N ARG A 88 13.18 1.89 1.09
CA ARG A 88 13.06 3.18 1.78
C ARG A 88 11.74 3.81 1.41
N MET A 89 10.92 4.03 2.42
CA MET A 89 9.63 4.68 2.29
C MET A 89 9.78 6.13 2.75
N TYR A 90 9.90 7.05 1.80
CA TYR A 90 10.04 8.46 2.10
C TYR A 90 8.73 9.03 2.64
N LEU A 91 8.83 9.83 3.70
CA LEU A 91 7.70 10.58 4.20
C LEU A 91 7.41 11.73 3.23
N ASP A 92 6.14 11.96 2.97
CA ASP A 92 5.70 13.18 2.30
C ASP A 92 5.97 14.36 3.26
N ALA A 93 6.61 15.41 2.77
CA ALA A 93 6.99 16.55 3.60
C ALA A 93 5.77 17.39 4.05
N ASP A 94 4.73 17.43 3.21
CA ASP A 94 3.54 18.24 3.42
C ASP A 94 2.41 17.43 4.08
N ARG A 95 2.37 16.13 3.82
CA ARG A 95 1.29 15.23 4.24
C ARG A 95 1.83 13.89 4.76
N PRO A 96 2.52 13.88 5.89
CA PRO A 96 3.20 12.69 6.38
C PRO A 96 2.32 11.74 7.20
N GLY A 97 1.05 12.06 7.42
CA GLY A 97 0.15 11.33 8.30
C GLY A 97 -0.68 10.25 7.61
N VAL A 98 -1.11 9.25 8.38
CA VAL A 98 -2.06 8.22 7.93
C VAL A 98 -3.40 8.85 7.52
N GLU A 99 -3.84 9.89 8.22
CA GLU A 99 -5.10 10.59 7.92
C GLU A 99 -5.11 11.15 6.49
N ASP A 100 -4.00 11.72 6.04
CA ASP A 100 -3.87 12.24 4.68
C ASP A 100 -4.07 11.17 3.62
N ILE A 101 -3.54 9.97 3.87
CA ILE A 101 -3.71 8.81 2.97
C ILE A 101 -5.16 8.33 3.00
N ILE A 102 -5.78 8.26 4.17
CA ILE A 102 -7.18 7.86 4.31
C ILE A 102 -8.09 8.85 3.58
N ASP A 103 -7.85 10.13 3.71
CA ASP A 103 -8.61 11.16 3.01
C ASP A 103 -8.50 11.04 1.50
N GLN A 104 -7.30 10.76 0.98
CA GLN A 104 -7.11 10.49 -0.45
C GLN A 104 -7.88 9.24 -0.90
N ILE A 105 -7.84 8.15 -0.13
CA ILE A 105 -8.58 6.92 -0.44
C ILE A 105 -10.08 7.20 -0.46
N VAL A 106 -10.59 7.86 0.56
CA VAL A 106 -12.03 8.18 0.68
C VAL A 106 -12.47 9.09 -0.46
N ALA A 107 -11.70 10.12 -0.78
CA ALA A 107 -11.99 11.01 -1.91
C ALA A 107 -12.03 10.25 -3.24
N GLY A 108 -11.04 9.39 -3.48
CA GLY A 108 -10.99 8.56 -4.70
C GLY A 108 -12.12 7.55 -4.80
N LEU A 109 -12.51 6.92 -3.69
CA LEU A 109 -13.67 6.01 -3.66
C LEU A 109 -14.99 6.74 -3.90
N ARG A 110 -15.18 7.90 -3.28
CA ARG A 110 -16.37 8.75 -3.53
C ARG A 110 -16.47 9.13 -5.01
N SER A 111 -15.36 9.53 -5.60
CA SER A 111 -15.28 9.83 -7.04
C SER A 111 -15.65 8.59 -7.88
N SER A 112 -15.09 7.43 -7.56
CA SER A 112 -15.39 6.18 -8.25
C SER A 112 -16.86 5.78 -8.12
N CYS A 113 -17.47 5.95 -6.96
CA CYS A 113 -18.90 5.74 -6.75
C CYS A 113 -19.74 6.69 -7.62
N THR A 114 -19.34 7.95 -7.71
CA THR A 114 -20.03 8.95 -8.55
C THR A 114 -20.00 8.53 -10.01
N TYR A 115 -18.85 8.09 -10.54
CA TYR A 115 -18.75 7.61 -11.93
C TYR A 115 -19.57 6.36 -12.19
N ALA A 116 -19.70 5.46 -11.23
CA ALA A 116 -20.51 4.25 -11.32
C ALA A 116 -22.02 4.51 -11.06
N GLY A 117 -22.41 5.73 -10.68
CA GLY A 117 -23.77 6.06 -10.28
C GLY A 117 -24.21 5.35 -9.00
N ALA A 118 -23.28 5.08 -8.09
CA ALA A 118 -23.51 4.34 -6.84
C ALA A 118 -23.51 5.28 -5.64
N ALA A 119 -24.47 5.10 -4.73
CA ALA A 119 -24.55 5.84 -3.47
C ALA A 119 -23.82 5.12 -2.31
N THR A 120 -23.57 3.83 -2.46
CA THR A 120 -22.93 2.99 -1.45
C THR A 120 -21.84 2.12 -2.08
N ILE A 121 -20.92 1.59 -1.25
CA ILE A 121 -19.89 0.65 -1.71
C ILE A 121 -20.52 -0.64 -2.27
N ASN A 122 -21.62 -1.10 -1.71
CA ASN A 122 -22.32 -2.28 -2.23
C ASN A 122 -22.87 -2.02 -3.65
N GLU A 123 -23.55 -0.89 -3.84
CA GLU A 123 -24.00 -0.49 -5.19
C GLU A 123 -22.82 -0.28 -6.15
N PHE A 124 -21.72 0.26 -5.67
CA PHE A 124 -20.51 0.40 -6.49
C PHE A 124 -20.01 -0.96 -6.99
N ARG A 125 -19.93 -1.95 -6.12
CA ARG A 125 -19.51 -3.31 -6.49
C ARG A 125 -20.44 -3.99 -7.50
N GLU A 126 -21.73 -3.66 -7.46
CA GLU A 126 -22.73 -4.20 -8.38
C GLU A 126 -22.72 -3.48 -9.74
N ARG A 127 -22.43 -2.18 -9.76
CA ARG A 127 -22.54 -1.33 -10.96
C ARG A 127 -21.22 -1.07 -11.67
N ALA A 128 -20.10 -1.19 -10.96
CA ALA A 128 -18.79 -0.92 -11.55
C ALA A 128 -18.45 -1.92 -12.65
N ILE A 129 -18.02 -1.41 -13.79
CA ILE A 129 -17.55 -2.21 -14.92
C ILE A 129 -16.04 -2.03 -15.02
N VAL A 130 -15.32 -3.14 -14.93
CA VAL A 130 -13.86 -3.17 -15.13
C VAL A 130 -13.57 -3.57 -16.55
N GLY A 131 -12.97 -2.65 -17.31
CA GLY A 131 -12.56 -2.89 -18.71
C GLY A 131 -11.07 -3.18 -18.82
N VAL A 132 -10.70 -3.98 -19.81
CA VAL A 132 -9.31 -4.16 -20.22
C VAL A 132 -8.97 -3.09 -21.25
N GLN A 133 -7.90 -2.36 -21.04
CA GLN A 133 -7.43 -1.33 -21.99
C GLN A 133 -6.06 -1.67 -22.53
N SER A 134 -5.74 -1.12 -23.69
CA SER A 134 -4.40 -1.22 -24.29
C SER A 134 -3.37 -0.41 -23.49
N SER A 135 -2.07 -0.67 -23.73
CA SER A 135 -1.00 0.14 -23.16
C SER A 135 -1.13 1.62 -23.50
N SER A 136 -1.52 1.95 -24.75
CA SER A 136 -1.75 3.33 -25.17
C SER A 136 -2.89 3.99 -24.40
N GLY A 137 -4.02 3.29 -24.20
CA GLY A 137 -5.13 3.80 -23.38
C GLY A 137 -4.76 3.98 -21.91
N TYR A 138 -3.91 3.11 -21.39
CA TYR A 138 -3.37 3.26 -20.04
C TYR A 138 -2.48 4.51 -19.92
N ASP A 139 -1.60 4.72 -20.88
CA ASP A 139 -0.67 5.87 -20.88
C ASP A 139 -1.42 7.20 -21.04
N GLU A 140 -2.47 7.24 -21.86
CA GLU A 140 -3.35 8.41 -22.01
C GLU A 140 -4.07 8.78 -20.72
N GLY A 141 -4.58 7.79 -19.98
CA GLY A 141 -5.27 7.99 -18.69
C GLY A 141 -4.34 8.12 -17.49
N ARG A 142 -3.03 8.08 -17.71
CA ARG A 142 -2.04 8.12 -16.64
C ARG A 142 -1.93 9.52 -16.03
N PRO A 143 -1.88 9.65 -14.67
CA PRO A 143 -1.63 10.93 -14.06
C PRO A 143 -0.32 11.53 -14.57
N VAL A 144 -0.36 12.72 -15.09
CA VAL A 144 0.84 13.46 -15.52
C VAL A 144 1.52 13.97 -14.26
N GLY A 145 2.75 13.53 -14.01
CA GLY A 145 3.51 13.88 -12.79
C GLY A 145 4.01 15.33 -12.74
N VAL A 146 3.60 16.16 -13.70
CA VAL A 146 3.96 17.58 -13.76
C VAL A 146 2.66 18.36 -13.98
N SER A 147 2.29 19.15 -12.99
CA SER A 147 1.22 20.13 -13.17
C SER A 147 1.68 21.21 -14.16
N TRP A 148 0.74 21.68 -14.96
CA TRP A 148 0.89 22.81 -15.86
C TRP A 148 1.32 24.06 -15.10
#